data_1be9a5b3b254bb8b1b14903084be8998
#
_entry.id   1be9a5b3b254bb8b1b14903084be8998
#
_cell.length_a   1.000
_cell.length_b   1.000
_cell.length_c   1.000
_cell.angle_alpha   90.00
_cell.angle_beta   90.00
_cell.angle_gamma   90.00
#
_symmetry.space_group_name_H-M   'P 1'
#
loop_
_entity.id
_entity.type
_entity.pdbx_description
1 polymer ?
#
loop_
_entity_poly.entity_id
_entity_poly.type
_entity_poly.pdbx_seq_one_letter_code
_entity_poly.pdbx_strand_id
1 'polypeptide(L)'
;MKIGFNCSSFDMFHAGHVTMLKMEKTLCDYLIVGLQVDPTVDRPGIKNKPVQSVYERYVQLQACKYVDEILVYETEFDLLQLIMTQKMDIRFLSEEYLNRDFTGKQYCIDNGIELHYHKRQHVYSSSEIRARTARLENAKDSESNIPQHSPELIK
;
A
#
# COMPACT_ATOMS: atom_id res chain seq x y z
N MET A 1 17.77 -5.34 19.14
CA MET A 1 16.44 -5.09 18.52
C MET A 1 16.68 -4.72 17.07
N LYS A 2 16.23 -5.55 16.13
CA LYS A 2 16.33 -5.31 14.68
C LYS A 2 15.13 -4.48 14.22
N ILE A 3 15.37 -3.33 13.63
CA ILE A 3 14.34 -2.39 13.18
C ILE A 3 14.15 -2.50 11.68
N GLY A 4 12.93 -2.81 11.24
CA GLY A 4 12.52 -2.88 9.84
C GLY A 4 11.78 -1.63 9.39
N PHE A 5 11.88 -1.28 8.11
CA PHE A 5 11.18 -0.18 7.49
C PHE A 5 10.56 -0.57 6.15
N ASN A 6 9.28 -0.27 5.97
CA ASN A 6 8.56 -0.36 4.69
C ASN A 6 7.83 0.96 4.45
N CYS A 7 7.62 1.34 3.21
CA CYS A 7 6.83 2.53 2.87
C CYS A 7 5.94 2.31 1.64
N SER A 8 4.71 2.81 1.72
CA SER A 8 3.73 2.80 0.63
C SER A 8 2.57 3.74 0.94
N SER A 9 1.65 3.91 0.01
CA SER A 9 0.37 4.60 0.26
C SER A 9 -0.62 3.75 1.05
N PHE A 10 -0.50 2.43 1.05
CA PHE A 10 -1.42 1.48 1.73
C PHE A 10 -2.90 1.76 1.47
N ASP A 11 -3.23 2.17 0.25
CA ASP A 11 -4.59 2.52 -0.15
C ASP A 11 -5.49 1.27 -0.21
N MET A 12 -6.73 1.39 0.28
CA MET A 12 -7.69 0.29 0.38
C MET A 12 -7.06 -0.93 1.08
N PHE A 13 -6.58 -0.75 2.30
CA PHE A 13 -5.85 -1.77 3.05
C PHE A 13 -6.48 -3.15 2.92
N HIS A 14 -5.74 -4.13 2.39
CA HIS A 14 -6.27 -5.42 1.96
C HIS A 14 -5.37 -6.58 2.41
N ALA A 15 -5.85 -7.81 2.19
CA ALA A 15 -5.15 -9.03 2.58
C ALA A 15 -3.68 -9.08 2.10
N GLY A 16 -3.39 -8.54 0.91
CA GLY A 16 -2.03 -8.45 0.39
C GLY A 16 -1.09 -7.60 1.25
N HIS A 17 -1.56 -6.45 1.72
CA HIS A 17 -0.80 -5.62 2.66
C HIS A 17 -0.57 -6.35 3.99
N VAL A 18 -1.60 -6.97 4.55
CA VAL A 18 -1.49 -7.71 5.81
C VAL A 18 -0.50 -8.86 5.71
N THR A 19 -0.56 -9.64 4.62
CA THR A 19 0.35 -10.78 4.39
C THR A 19 1.81 -10.32 4.25
N MET A 20 2.03 -9.23 3.53
CA MET A 20 3.35 -8.61 3.37
C MET A 20 3.91 -8.14 4.72
N LEU A 21 3.15 -7.33 5.47
CA LEU A 21 3.56 -6.82 6.78
C LEU A 21 3.79 -7.95 7.79
N LYS A 22 3.00 -9.03 7.73
CA LYS A 22 3.22 -10.24 8.54
C LYS A 22 4.58 -10.86 8.25
N MET A 23 4.92 -11.02 6.98
CA MET A 23 6.21 -11.59 6.58
C MET A 23 7.37 -10.69 7.01
N GLU A 24 7.27 -9.38 6.77
CA GLU A 24 8.29 -8.41 7.17
C GLU A 24 8.51 -8.41 8.69
N LYS A 25 7.45 -8.51 9.48
CA LYS A 25 7.51 -8.62 10.95
C LYS A 25 8.24 -9.87 11.43
N THR A 26 8.32 -10.94 10.64
CA THR A 26 9.13 -12.12 11.00
C THR A 26 10.64 -11.89 10.84
N LEU A 27 11.04 -10.84 10.14
CA LEU A 27 12.43 -10.52 9.84
C LEU A 27 13.00 -9.38 10.70
N CYS A 28 12.15 -8.75 11.51
CA CYS A 28 12.54 -7.67 12.42
C CYS A 28 11.76 -7.74 13.74
N ASP A 29 12.32 -7.11 14.78
CA ASP A 29 11.66 -7.00 16.09
C ASP A 29 10.67 -5.84 16.16
N TYR A 30 10.98 -4.75 15.43
CA TYR A 30 10.19 -3.53 15.40
C TYR A 30 10.01 -3.09 13.93
N LEU A 31 8.77 -2.96 13.47
CA LEU A 31 8.44 -2.59 12.10
C LEU A 31 7.86 -1.18 12.04
N ILE A 32 8.61 -0.29 11.41
CA ILE A 32 8.19 1.08 11.10
C ILE A 32 7.59 1.10 9.69
N VAL A 33 6.43 1.70 9.54
CA VAL A 33 5.75 1.89 8.25
C VAL A 33 5.71 3.37 7.88
N GLY A 34 6.31 3.72 6.75
CA GLY A 34 6.16 5.02 6.10
C GLY A 34 4.84 5.07 5.33
N LEU A 35 3.91 5.93 5.73
CA LEU A 35 2.64 6.13 5.05
C LEU A 35 2.70 7.36 4.15
N GLN A 36 2.70 7.15 2.83
CA GLN A 36 2.71 8.24 1.85
C GLN A 36 1.33 8.90 1.74
N VAL A 37 1.28 10.23 1.85
CA VAL A 37 0.02 11.00 1.75
C VAL A 37 -0.59 10.85 0.36
N ASP A 38 0.13 11.25 -0.67
CA ASP A 38 -0.31 11.17 -2.07
C ASP A 38 0.88 10.95 -3.01
N PRO A 39 1.06 9.74 -3.56
CA PRO A 39 2.18 9.45 -4.46
C PRO A 39 2.10 10.18 -5.81
N THR A 40 0.96 10.79 -6.15
CA THR A 40 0.81 11.54 -7.41
C THR A 40 1.48 12.89 -7.38
N VAL A 41 1.83 13.42 -6.20
CA VAL A 41 2.55 14.70 -6.04
C VAL A 41 3.89 14.65 -6.77
N ASP A 42 4.69 13.60 -6.52
CA ASP A 42 6.01 13.45 -7.16
C ASP A 42 5.95 12.65 -8.47
N ARG A 43 4.91 11.83 -8.67
CA ARG A 43 4.78 10.91 -9.80
C ARG A 43 3.41 11.02 -10.47
N PRO A 44 3.06 12.24 -10.97
CA PRO A 44 1.78 12.47 -11.65
C PRO A 44 1.68 11.60 -12.92
N GLY A 45 0.51 11.02 -13.16
CA GLY A 45 0.26 10.16 -14.32
C GLY A 45 0.90 8.76 -14.26
N ILE A 46 1.76 8.48 -13.27
CA ILE A 46 2.42 7.17 -13.07
C ILE A 46 1.75 6.40 -11.92
N LYS A 47 1.44 7.10 -10.84
CA LYS A 47 0.77 6.52 -9.66
C LYS A 47 -0.70 6.90 -9.63
N ASN A 48 -1.51 6.04 -9.02
CA ASN A 48 -2.91 6.33 -8.74
C ASN A 48 -3.02 7.20 -7.48
N LYS A 49 -3.90 8.20 -7.54
CA LYS A 49 -4.29 8.92 -6.34
C LYS A 49 -5.00 7.97 -5.38
N PRO A 50 -4.67 8.00 -4.07
CA PRO A 50 -5.37 7.18 -3.10
C PRO A 50 -6.88 7.45 -3.09
N VAL A 51 -7.68 6.39 -2.98
CA VAL A 51 -9.14 6.46 -2.83
C VAL A 51 -9.49 6.89 -1.41
N GLN A 52 -8.75 6.38 -0.43
CA GLN A 52 -8.95 6.69 0.98
C GLN A 52 -8.10 7.90 1.40
N SER A 53 -8.63 8.69 2.32
CA SER A 53 -7.87 9.76 2.97
C SER A 53 -6.67 9.18 3.73
N VAL A 54 -5.68 10.02 4.03
CA VAL A 54 -4.53 9.61 4.85
C VAL A 54 -4.97 9.13 6.23
N TYR A 55 -6.01 9.73 6.81
CA TYR A 55 -6.55 9.34 8.11
C TYR A 55 -7.14 7.93 8.09
N GLU A 56 -7.97 7.60 7.09
CA GLU A 56 -8.53 6.25 6.94
C GLU A 56 -7.43 5.20 6.85
N ARG A 57 -6.42 5.46 6.03
CA ARG A 57 -5.28 4.55 5.85
C ARG A 57 -4.41 4.43 7.12
N TYR A 58 -4.23 5.53 7.84
CA TYR A 58 -3.51 5.55 9.11
C TYR A 58 -4.22 4.68 10.18
N VAL A 59 -5.52 4.85 10.36
CA VAL A 59 -6.32 4.07 11.33
C VAL A 59 -6.28 2.58 11.00
N GLN A 60 -6.34 2.21 9.72
CA GLN A 60 -6.25 0.81 9.28
C GLN A 60 -4.88 0.21 9.59
N LEU A 61 -3.80 0.93 9.33
CA LEU A 61 -2.45 0.50 9.67
C LEU A 61 -2.24 0.40 11.18
N GLN A 62 -2.78 1.34 11.95
CA GLN A 62 -2.70 1.33 13.41
C GLN A 62 -3.39 0.10 14.02
N ALA A 63 -4.45 -0.40 13.39
CA ALA A 63 -5.14 -1.62 13.79
C ALA A 63 -4.40 -2.90 13.38
N CYS A 64 -3.36 -2.81 12.54
CA CYS A 64 -2.60 -3.96 12.09
C CYS A 64 -1.55 -4.37 13.14
N LYS A 65 -1.72 -5.54 13.72
CA LYS A 65 -0.85 -6.06 14.80
C LYS A 65 0.62 -6.28 14.41
N TYR A 66 0.96 -6.16 13.14
CA TYR A 66 2.32 -6.33 12.64
C TYR A 66 3.08 -5.01 12.51
N VAL A 67 2.39 -3.88 12.68
CA VAL A 67 2.96 -2.52 12.60
C VAL A 67 3.18 -1.99 14.00
N ASP A 68 4.39 -1.54 14.29
CA ASP A 68 4.74 -0.97 15.59
C ASP A 68 4.71 0.56 15.56
N GLU A 69 5.06 1.17 14.43
CA GLU A 69 5.11 2.63 14.28
C GLU A 69 4.72 3.05 12.88
N ILE A 70 4.05 4.19 12.77
CA ILE A 70 3.63 4.77 11.49
C ILE A 70 4.20 6.18 11.39
N LEU A 71 4.96 6.44 10.32
CA LEU A 71 5.51 7.76 10.00
C LEU A 71 4.87 8.26 8.70
N VAL A 72 4.19 9.39 8.75
CA VAL A 72 3.53 9.98 7.59
C VAL A 72 4.52 10.87 6.84
N TYR A 73 4.54 10.77 5.50
CA TYR A 73 5.36 11.62 4.64
C TYR A 73 4.62 12.00 3.35
N GLU A 74 4.95 13.13 2.75
CA GLU A 74 4.30 13.61 1.52
C GLU A 74 5.12 13.29 0.27
N THR A 75 6.38 13.72 0.24
CA THR A 75 7.25 13.70 -0.93
C THR A 75 8.35 12.65 -0.83
N GLU A 76 8.98 12.33 -1.97
CA GLU A 76 10.18 11.48 -1.99
C GLU A 76 11.35 12.13 -1.23
N PHE A 77 11.38 13.47 -1.15
CA PHE A 77 12.37 14.19 -0.34
C PHE A 77 12.12 13.92 1.16
N ASP A 78 10.86 13.99 1.62
CA ASP A 78 10.52 13.68 3.02
C ASP A 78 10.86 12.22 3.34
N LEU A 79 10.61 11.28 2.40
CA LEU A 79 11.00 9.88 2.56
C LEU A 79 12.51 9.75 2.74
N LEU A 80 13.32 10.48 1.95
CA LEU A 80 14.76 10.46 2.12
C LEU A 80 15.18 10.97 3.49
N GLN A 81 14.56 12.07 3.98
CA GLN A 81 14.82 12.58 5.33
C GLN A 81 14.45 11.56 6.42
N LEU A 82 13.32 10.85 6.28
CA LEU A 82 12.96 9.77 7.20
C LEU A 82 14.02 8.67 7.23
N ILE A 83 14.46 8.21 6.05
CA ILE A 83 15.49 7.17 5.94
C ILE A 83 16.81 7.59 6.58
N MET A 84 17.17 8.87 6.46
CA MET A 84 18.41 9.40 7.01
C MET A 84 18.38 9.67 8.52
N THR A 85 17.19 9.90 9.07
CA THR A 85 17.02 10.30 10.48
C THR A 85 16.51 9.20 11.37
N GLN A 86 15.80 8.20 10.81
CA GLN A 86 15.30 7.07 11.57
C GLN A 86 16.35 5.95 11.64
N LYS A 87 16.49 5.35 12.83
CA LYS A 87 17.28 4.14 12.95
C LYS A 87 16.55 2.99 12.28
N MET A 88 17.20 2.32 11.36
CA MET A 88 16.71 1.08 10.75
C MET A 88 17.86 0.15 10.40
N ASP A 89 17.61 -1.15 10.48
CA ASP A 89 18.60 -2.19 10.18
C ASP A 89 18.27 -2.90 8.85
N ILE A 90 16.99 -2.94 8.48
CA ILE A 90 16.52 -3.58 7.24
C ILE A 90 15.41 -2.73 6.60
N ARG A 91 15.51 -2.53 5.30
CA ARG A 91 14.47 -1.90 4.48
C ARG A 91 13.83 -2.92 3.56
N PHE A 92 12.52 -3.00 3.61
CA PHE A 92 11.72 -3.90 2.79
C PHE A 92 11.28 -3.22 1.49
N LEU A 93 11.37 -3.95 0.40
CA LEU A 93 11.09 -3.49 -0.96
C LEU A 93 10.39 -4.60 -1.75
N SER A 94 9.55 -4.23 -2.72
CA SER A 94 9.07 -5.19 -3.70
C SER A 94 10.19 -5.61 -4.65
N GLU A 95 10.19 -6.86 -5.13
CA GLU A 95 11.19 -7.39 -6.07
C GLU A 95 11.31 -6.57 -7.38
N GLU A 96 10.27 -5.81 -7.74
CA GLU A 96 10.31 -4.92 -8.90
C GLU A 96 11.38 -3.83 -8.81
N TYR A 97 11.85 -3.51 -7.58
CA TYR A 97 12.90 -2.54 -7.32
C TYR A 97 14.32 -3.12 -7.36
N LEU A 98 14.46 -4.44 -7.54
CA LEU A 98 15.79 -5.10 -7.53
C LEU A 98 16.77 -4.48 -8.54
N ASN A 99 16.28 -4.19 -9.76
CA ASN A 99 17.06 -3.65 -10.86
C ASN A 99 16.73 -2.18 -11.17
N ARG A 100 16.12 -1.47 -10.22
CA ARG A 100 15.76 -0.05 -10.38
C ARG A 100 16.42 0.78 -9.30
N ASP A 101 16.56 2.07 -9.59
CA ASP A 101 16.89 3.04 -8.57
C ASP A 101 15.62 3.46 -7.80
N PHE A 102 15.77 3.82 -6.53
CA PHE A 102 14.70 4.27 -5.66
C PHE A 102 15.26 5.18 -4.56
N THR A 103 14.39 5.99 -3.99
CA THR A 103 14.73 6.96 -2.95
C THR A 103 15.45 6.30 -1.78
N GLY A 104 16.64 6.79 -1.46
CA GLY A 104 17.46 6.34 -0.33
C GLY A 104 18.23 5.03 -0.57
N LYS A 105 18.26 4.47 -1.79
CA LYS A 105 19.00 3.22 -2.08
C LYS A 105 20.47 3.35 -1.72
N GLN A 106 21.16 4.38 -2.24
CA GLN A 106 22.57 4.58 -2.00
C GLN A 106 22.86 4.83 -0.51
N TYR A 107 22.03 5.63 0.15
CA TYR A 107 22.16 5.85 1.60
C TYR A 107 22.09 4.54 2.39
N CYS A 108 21.14 3.67 2.07
CA CYS A 108 21.03 2.37 2.74
C CYS A 108 22.29 1.53 2.54
N ILE A 109 22.82 1.47 1.31
CA ILE A 109 24.05 0.73 0.99
C ILE A 109 25.24 1.28 1.79
N ASP A 110 25.44 2.60 1.77
CA ASP A 110 26.58 3.27 2.41
C ASP A 110 26.54 3.15 3.95
N ASN A 111 25.36 2.99 4.52
CA ASN A 111 25.16 2.87 5.97
C ASN A 111 24.92 1.43 6.45
N GLY A 112 25.07 0.43 5.59
CA GLY A 112 24.95 -0.98 5.96
C GLY A 112 23.53 -1.41 6.31
N ILE A 113 22.51 -0.69 5.82
CA ILE A 113 21.09 -1.06 5.97
C ILE A 113 20.79 -2.18 4.98
N GLU A 114 20.32 -3.31 5.47
CA GLU A 114 19.96 -4.46 4.63
C GLU A 114 18.80 -4.09 3.69
N LEU A 115 18.94 -4.36 2.40
CA LEU A 115 17.85 -4.21 1.41
C LEU A 115 17.23 -5.57 1.15
N HIS A 116 16.04 -5.80 1.68
CA HIS A 116 15.30 -7.04 1.52
C HIS A 116 14.22 -6.89 0.46
N TYR A 117 14.37 -7.64 -0.65
CA TYR A 117 13.40 -7.65 -1.75
C TYR A 117 12.49 -8.86 -1.63
N HIS A 118 11.20 -8.63 -1.39
CA HIS A 118 10.22 -9.70 -1.27
C HIS A 118 9.42 -9.91 -2.55
N LYS A 119 9.15 -11.17 -2.87
CA LYS A 119 8.27 -11.55 -3.97
C LYS A 119 6.80 -11.38 -3.57
N ARG A 120 6.00 -10.92 -4.50
CA ARG A 120 4.55 -10.96 -4.32
C ARG A 120 4.08 -12.41 -4.39
N GLN A 121 3.68 -12.98 -3.27
CA GLN A 121 3.22 -14.36 -3.16
C GLN A 121 1.70 -14.52 -3.27
N HIS A 122 0.98 -13.45 -3.63
CA HIS A 122 -0.48 -13.42 -3.69
C HIS A 122 -0.98 -12.56 -4.86
N VAL A 123 -2.24 -12.81 -5.27
CA VAL A 123 -2.93 -12.07 -6.33
C VAL A 123 -3.65 -10.80 -5.83
N TYR A 124 -3.66 -10.56 -4.52
CA TYR A 124 -4.36 -9.43 -3.93
C TYR A 124 -3.67 -8.12 -4.25
N SER A 125 -4.43 -7.15 -4.75
CA SER A 125 -3.92 -5.80 -5.02
C SER A 125 -5.06 -4.77 -4.98
N SER A 126 -4.71 -3.51 -4.75
CA SER A 126 -5.66 -2.40 -4.84
C SER A 126 -6.28 -2.30 -6.23
N SER A 127 -5.52 -2.56 -7.29
CA SER A 127 -6.03 -2.56 -8.67
C SER A 127 -7.07 -3.65 -8.91
N GLU A 128 -6.88 -4.85 -8.36
CA GLU A 128 -7.86 -5.94 -8.47
C GLU A 128 -9.15 -5.63 -7.68
N ILE A 129 -9.05 -5.01 -6.52
CA ILE A 129 -10.21 -4.57 -5.75
C ILE A 129 -10.99 -3.52 -6.52
N ARG A 130 -10.32 -2.51 -7.09
CA ARG A 130 -10.97 -1.49 -7.94
C ARG A 130 -11.71 -2.10 -9.12
N ALA A 131 -11.05 -3.00 -9.85
CA ALA A 131 -11.65 -3.67 -11.00
C ALA A 131 -12.87 -4.52 -10.61
N ARG A 132 -12.79 -5.25 -9.51
CA ARG A 132 -13.89 -6.07 -9.00
C ARG A 132 -15.07 -5.22 -8.53
N THR A 133 -14.81 -4.12 -7.83
CA THR A 133 -15.85 -3.18 -7.39
C THR A 133 -16.57 -2.58 -8.59
N ALA A 134 -15.84 -2.09 -9.59
CA ALA A 134 -16.43 -1.53 -10.79
C ALA A 134 -17.32 -2.54 -11.55
N ARG A 135 -16.88 -3.81 -11.67
CA ARG A 135 -17.70 -4.86 -12.29
C ARG A 135 -19.01 -5.10 -11.54
N LEU A 136 -18.96 -5.12 -10.21
CA LEU A 136 -20.14 -5.36 -9.38
C LEU A 136 -21.14 -4.19 -9.44
N GLU A 137 -20.66 -2.94 -9.42
CA GLU A 137 -21.51 -1.76 -9.55
C GLU A 137 -22.18 -1.71 -10.95
N ASN A 138 -21.43 -1.93 -12.02
CA ASN A 138 -21.97 -1.96 -13.38
C ASN A 138 -23.02 -3.09 -13.55
N ALA A 139 -22.88 -4.23 -12.90
CA ALA A 139 -23.87 -5.32 -12.92
C ALA A 139 -25.19 -4.89 -12.27
N LYS A 140 -25.14 -4.19 -11.11
CA LYS A 140 -26.33 -3.65 -10.44
C LYS A 140 -27.08 -2.65 -11.32
N ASP A 141 -26.36 -1.74 -11.96
CA ASP A 141 -26.96 -0.74 -12.86
C ASP A 141 -27.67 -1.40 -14.06
N SER A 142 -27.11 -2.50 -14.57
CA SER A 142 -27.71 -3.28 -15.66
C SER A 142 -29.00 -3.99 -15.23
N GLU A 143 -29.04 -4.53 -14.01
CA GLU A 143 -30.23 -5.17 -13.44
C GLU A 143 -31.35 -4.16 -13.11
N SER A 144 -30.99 -2.99 -12.63
CA SER A 144 -31.94 -1.91 -12.31
C SER A 144 -32.60 -1.29 -13.54
N ASN A 145 -31.98 -1.40 -14.72
CA ASN A 145 -32.50 -0.91 -15.98
C ASN A 145 -33.37 -1.91 -16.75
N ILE A 146 -33.66 -3.10 -16.21
CA ILE A 146 -34.63 -4.01 -16.80
C ILE A 146 -36.04 -3.45 -16.58
N PRO A 147 -36.83 -3.14 -17.62
CA PRO A 147 -38.20 -2.65 -17.45
C PRO A 147 -38.99 -3.71 -16.68
N GLN A 148 -39.54 -3.34 -15.55
CA GLN A 148 -40.53 -4.18 -14.86
C GLN A 148 -41.75 -4.32 -15.78
N HIS A 149 -41.91 -5.45 -16.44
CA HIS A 149 -43.13 -5.77 -17.13
C HIS A 149 -44.25 -5.80 -16.10
N SER A 150 -45.12 -4.81 -16.15
CA SER A 150 -46.37 -4.83 -15.43
C SER A 150 -47.15 -6.07 -15.90
N PRO A 151 -47.64 -6.92 -15.02
CA PRO A 151 -48.51 -8.00 -15.44
C PRO A 151 -49.80 -7.36 -15.97
N GLU A 152 -50.04 -7.45 -17.28
CA GLU A 152 -51.34 -7.12 -17.85
C GLU A 152 -52.39 -7.95 -17.17
N LEU A 153 -53.31 -7.27 -16.46
CA LEU A 153 -54.52 -7.85 -15.94
C LEU A 153 -55.34 -8.40 -17.13
N ILE A 154 -55.31 -9.70 -17.31
CA ILE A 154 -56.27 -10.37 -18.16
C ILE A 154 -57.65 -10.20 -17.55
N LYS A 155 -58.51 -9.42 -18.20
CA LYS A 155 -59.94 -9.33 -17.93
C LYS A 155 -60.68 -10.47 -18.62
#